data_8078ff2b76f9507ccb5fc6060412b26e
#
_entry.id   8078ff2b76f9507ccb5fc6060412b26e
#
_cell.length_a   1.000
_cell.length_b   1.000
_cell.length_c   1.000
_cell.angle_alpha   90.00
_cell.angle_beta   90.00
_cell.angle_gamma   90.00
#
_symmetry.space_group_name_H-M   'P 1'
#
loop_
_entity.id
_entity.type
_entity.pdbx_description
1 polymer ?
#
loop_
_entity_poly.entity_id
_entity_poly.type
_entity_poly.pdbx_seq_one_letter_code
_entity_poly.pdbx_strand_id
1 'polypeptide(L)'
;MSRVDVYMFPCYDCGDAEGQVSDTVSYLQSNNAKYTAFWLDIEGTQYWSTVKSNNQDFFNSLVSEAQKLGQTIGVYTSESQWNSIMGGSFTAGSKFPLWYPHYQIPADPSFDDVYALILMMIIQMSHRPKNKPAALVSTTPLLRYAFGLGNQN
;
A
#
# COMPACT_ATOMS: atom_id res chain seq x y z
N MET A 1 -21.91 -1.47 -11.00
CA MET A 1 -21.64 -1.03 -9.61
C MET A 1 -20.27 -0.39 -9.59
N SER A 2 -20.13 0.81 -9.04
CA SER A 2 -18.83 1.45 -8.85
C SER A 2 -18.05 0.69 -7.78
N ARG A 3 -16.80 0.33 -8.07
CA ARG A 3 -15.87 -0.26 -7.11
C ARG A 3 -15.45 0.82 -6.11
N VAL A 4 -15.54 0.54 -4.83
CA VAL A 4 -15.04 1.39 -3.76
C VAL A 4 -13.91 0.66 -3.07
N ASP A 5 -12.80 1.33 -2.86
CA ASP A 5 -11.67 0.83 -2.08
C ASP A 5 -11.41 1.80 -0.93
N VAL A 6 -10.80 1.31 0.13
CA VAL A 6 -10.41 2.12 1.30
C VAL A 6 -8.89 2.12 1.43
N TYR A 7 -8.34 3.16 2.04
CA TYR A 7 -6.93 3.21 2.37
C TYR A 7 -6.70 3.60 3.82
N MET A 8 -5.57 3.17 4.33
CA MET A 8 -5.08 3.51 5.66
C MET A 8 -3.70 4.15 5.50
N PHE A 9 -3.51 5.35 6.09
CA PHE A 9 -2.20 5.96 6.27
C PHE A 9 -1.67 5.56 7.65
N PRO A 10 -0.68 4.66 7.74
CA PRO A 10 -0.22 4.15 9.03
C PRO A 10 0.55 5.23 9.81
N CYS A 11 0.37 5.25 11.12
CA CYS A 11 1.13 6.08 12.03
C CYS A 11 2.29 5.25 12.62
N TYR A 12 3.50 5.39 12.08
CA TYR A 12 4.67 4.67 12.60
C TYR A 12 4.96 5.05 14.07
N ASP A 13 4.97 6.34 14.38
CA ASP A 13 5.30 6.83 15.73
C ASP A 13 4.23 6.48 16.77
N CYS A 14 3.02 6.15 16.34
CA CYS A 14 1.96 5.67 17.24
C CYS A 14 2.21 4.23 17.69
N GLY A 15 3.09 3.48 17.01
CA GLY A 15 3.31 2.07 17.27
C GLY A 15 2.10 1.20 16.95
N ASP A 16 2.06 -0.02 17.51
CA ASP A 16 0.93 -0.94 17.45
C ASP A 16 0.32 -1.12 16.03
N ALA A 17 1.15 -1.58 15.09
CA ALA A 17 0.75 -1.77 13.70
C ALA A 17 -0.50 -2.66 13.56
N GLU A 18 -0.55 -3.76 14.31
CA GLU A 18 -1.67 -4.69 14.32
C GLU A 18 -2.95 -4.02 14.83
N GLY A 19 -2.87 -3.27 15.93
CA GLY A 19 -4.02 -2.53 16.49
C GLY A 19 -4.56 -1.51 15.51
N GLN A 20 -3.70 -0.75 14.82
CA GLN A 20 -4.14 0.23 13.81
C GLN A 20 -4.96 -0.42 12.69
N VAL A 21 -4.55 -1.60 12.21
CA VAL A 21 -5.30 -2.34 11.19
C VAL A 21 -6.62 -2.87 11.76
N SER A 22 -6.58 -3.49 12.93
CA SER A 22 -7.76 -4.05 13.59
C SER A 22 -8.82 -2.98 13.87
N ASP A 23 -8.41 -1.82 14.37
CA ASP A 23 -9.30 -0.69 14.66
C ASP A 23 -9.93 -0.13 13.39
N THR A 24 -9.12 0.03 12.32
CA THR A 24 -9.60 0.50 11.02
C THR A 24 -10.63 -0.47 10.44
N VAL A 25 -10.35 -1.76 10.43
CA VAL A 25 -11.28 -2.78 9.91
C VAL A 25 -12.56 -2.84 10.76
N SER A 26 -12.43 -2.79 12.08
CA SER A 26 -13.57 -2.77 13.01
C SER A 26 -14.45 -1.55 12.80
N TYR A 27 -13.86 -0.39 12.59
CA TYR A 27 -14.58 0.85 12.28
C TYR A 27 -15.36 0.74 10.96
N LEU A 28 -14.70 0.23 9.91
CA LEU A 28 -15.34 0.03 8.61
C LEU A 28 -16.52 -0.96 8.69
N GLN A 29 -16.35 -2.05 9.41
CA GLN A 29 -17.40 -3.05 9.64
C GLN A 29 -18.59 -2.49 10.43
N SER A 30 -18.31 -1.75 11.50
CA SER A 30 -19.34 -1.13 12.34
C SER A 30 -20.18 -0.09 11.58
N ASN A 31 -19.60 0.51 10.55
CA ASN A 31 -20.29 1.45 9.67
C ASN A 31 -20.84 0.82 8.39
N ASN A 32 -20.87 -0.54 8.31
CA ASN A 32 -21.34 -1.28 7.14
C ASN A 32 -20.67 -0.86 5.82
N ALA A 33 -19.41 -0.40 5.88
CA ALA A 33 -18.65 -0.02 4.70
C ALA A 33 -18.46 -1.22 3.77
N LYS A 34 -18.78 -1.02 2.48
CA LYS A 34 -18.57 -2.04 1.43
C LYS A 34 -17.43 -1.60 0.55
N TYR A 35 -16.34 -2.34 0.58
CA TYR A 35 -15.15 -2.06 -0.22
C TYR A 35 -14.55 -3.35 -0.79
N THR A 36 -13.68 -3.20 -1.78
CA THR A 36 -13.07 -4.34 -2.48
C THR A 36 -11.63 -4.55 -2.06
N ALA A 37 -10.88 -3.47 -1.85
CA ALA A 37 -9.49 -3.53 -1.46
C ALA A 37 -9.19 -2.56 -0.30
N PHE A 38 -8.20 -2.94 0.50
CA PHE A 38 -7.65 -2.20 1.62
C PHE A 38 -6.21 -1.81 1.27
N TRP A 39 -5.98 -0.53 1.05
CA TRP A 39 -4.68 -0.02 0.61
C TRP A 39 -3.86 0.47 1.80
N LEU A 40 -2.64 -0.01 1.90
CA LEU A 40 -1.64 0.52 2.82
C LEU A 40 -0.90 1.67 2.12
N ASP A 41 -1.04 2.87 2.66
CA ASP A 41 -0.45 4.09 2.11
C ASP A 41 0.96 4.30 2.71
N ILE A 42 1.98 4.06 1.87
CA ILE A 42 3.39 4.10 2.27
C ILE A 42 4.05 5.31 1.61
N GLU A 43 3.88 6.47 2.24
CA GLU A 43 4.45 7.73 1.79
C GLU A 43 4.78 8.67 2.96
N GLY A 44 5.35 9.85 2.68
CA GLY A 44 5.67 10.86 3.69
C GLY A 44 6.84 10.43 4.56
N THR A 45 8.06 10.46 4.01
CA THR A 45 9.29 9.99 4.69
C THR A 45 9.49 10.55 6.09
N GLN A 46 8.96 11.75 6.37
CA GLN A 46 9.02 12.41 7.68
C GLN A 46 8.19 11.72 8.76
N TYR A 47 7.26 10.82 8.40
CA TYR A 47 6.40 10.09 9.33
C TYR A 47 6.89 8.67 9.61
N TRP A 48 8.10 8.34 9.15
CA TRP A 48 8.68 7.01 9.28
C TRP A 48 10.03 7.05 10.00
N SER A 49 10.45 5.92 10.53
CA SER A 49 11.79 5.80 11.12
C SER A 49 12.88 6.08 10.08
N THR A 50 13.98 6.69 10.52
CA THR A 50 15.20 6.77 9.72
C THR A 50 15.90 5.42 9.57
N VAL A 51 15.55 4.43 10.42
CA VAL A 51 16.05 3.06 10.38
C VAL A 51 15.08 2.21 9.56
N LYS A 52 15.45 1.88 8.33
CA LYS A 52 14.59 1.18 7.37
C LYS A 52 14.11 -0.19 7.85
N SER A 53 14.93 -0.93 8.59
CA SER A 53 14.51 -2.23 9.14
C SER A 53 13.30 -2.11 10.08
N ASN A 54 13.23 -1.04 10.86
CA ASN A 54 12.08 -0.81 11.75
C ASN A 54 10.80 -0.57 10.94
N ASN A 55 10.90 0.16 9.83
CA ASN A 55 9.76 0.39 8.92
C ASN A 55 9.33 -0.91 8.23
N GLN A 56 10.30 -1.77 7.87
CA GLN A 56 10.04 -3.08 7.27
C GLN A 56 9.31 -4.01 8.24
N ASP A 57 9.72 -4.04 9.50
CA ASP A 57 9.07 -4.84 10.55
C ASP A 57 7.64 -4.32 10.80
N PHE A 58 7.47 -3.00 10.89
CA PHE A 58 6.17 -2.36 11.05
C PHE A 58 5.25 -2.68 9.86
N PHE A 59 5.75 -2.58 8.62
CA PHE A 59 4.99 -2.96 7.42
C PHE A 59 4.59 -4.44 7.44
N ASN A 60 5.49 -5.33 7.84
CA ASN A 60 5.18 -6.75 7.94
C ASN A 60 4.07 -7.03 8.96
N SER A 61 4.07 -6.32 10.09
CA SER A 61 3.00 -6.39 11.09
C SER A 61 1.65 -5.90 10.54
N LEU A 62 1.63 -4.75 9.84
CA LEU A 62 0.41 -4.25 9.16
C LEU A 62 -0.16 -5.31 8.19
N VAL A 63 0.71 -5.89 7.35
CA VAL A 63 0.33 -6.90 6.37
C VAL A 63 -0.19 -8.17 7.05
N SER A 64 0.51 -8.64 8.08
CA SER A 64 0.14 -9.85 8.82
C SER A 64 -1.26 -9.74 9.40
N GLU A 65 -1.57 -8.64 10.07
CA GLU A 65 -2.88 -8.44 10.68
C GLU A 65 -3.98 -8.24 9.62
N ALA A 66 -3.71 -7.47 8.56
CA ALA A 66 -4.68 -7.31 7.47
C ALA A 66 -5.02 -8.65 6.79
N GLN A 67 -4.02 -9.53 6.58
CA GLN A 67 -4.23 -10.87 6.05
C GLN A 67 -5.04 -11.74 7.01
N LYS A 68 -4.75 -11.71 8.30
CA LYS A 68 -5.46 -12.44 9.35
C LYS A 68 -6.93 -12.01 9.41
N LEU A 69 -7.21 -10.73 9.18
CA LEU A 69 -8.57 -10.18 9.10
C LEU A 69 -9.23 -10.36 7.72
N GLY A 70 -8.62 -11.13 6.81
CA GLY A 70 -9.19 -11.47 5.50
C GLY A 70 -9.24 -10.32 4.50
N GLN A 71 -8.42 -9.26 4.68
CA GLN A 71 -8.43 -8.10 3.79
C GLN A 71 -7.74 -8.41 2.45
N THR A 72 -8.30 -7.87 1.36
CA THR A 72 -7.65 -7.82 0.06
C THR A 72 -6.70 -6.62 0.04
N ILE A 73 -5.40 -6.87 0.24
CA ILE A 73 -4.41 -5.82 0.45
C ILE A 73 -3.88 -5.28 -0.88
N GLY A 74 -3.71 -3.96 -0.95
CA GLY A 74 -2.89 -3.27 -1.94
C GLY A 74 -1.89 -2.33 -1.26
N VAL A 75 -0.90 -1.85 -1.99
CA VAL A 75 0.08 -0.86 -1.53
C VAL A 75 -0.04 0.38 -2.38
N TYR A 76 -0.21 1.54 -1.74
CA TYR A 76 -0.07 2.84 -2.38
C TYR A 76 1.32 3.40 -2.04
N THR A 77 2.12 3.66 -3.06
CA THR A 77 3.46 4.26 -2.91
C THR A 77 4.02 4.67 -4.26
N SER A 78 5.07 5.50 -4.25
CA SER A 78 5.96 5.72 -5.40
C SER A 78 7.31 5.04 -5.19
N GLU A 79 8.10 4.89 -6.26
CA GLU A 79 9.46 4.35 -6.16
C GLU A 79 10.33 5.14 -5.17
N SER A 80 10.29 6.46 -5.24
CA SER A 80 11.06 7.33 -4.36
C SER A 80 10.66 7.19 -2.90
N GLN A 81 9.35 7.10 -2.63
CA GLN A 81 8.83 6.91 -1.27
C GLN A 81 9.22 5.53 -0.73
N TRP A 82 8.98 4.47 -1.50
CA TRP A 82 9.36 3.12 -1.09
C TRP A 82 10.84 2.98 -0.80
N ASN A 83 11.69 3.45 -1.71
CA ASN A 83 13.14 3.37 -1.54
C ASN A 83 13.65 4.16 -0.33
N SER A 84 13.02 5.30 -0.05
CA SER A 84 13.39 6.13 1.08
C SER A 84 12.94 5.53 2.42
N ILE A 85 11.74 4.98 2.48
CA ILE A 85 11.10 4.46 3.69
C ILE A 85 11.52 3.02 3.95
N MET A 86 11.39 2.15 2.97
CA MET A 86 11.59 0.70 3.10
C MET A 86 12.96 0.24 2.61
N GLY A 87 13.55 0.95 1.64
CA GLY A 87 14.76 0.52 0.94
C GLY A 87 14.44 -0.31 -0.31
N GLY A 88 15.22 -0.06 -1.38
CA GLY A 88 14.98 -0.68 -2.70
C GLY A 88 15.13 -2.20 -2.76
N SER A 89 15.80 -2.80 -1.78
CA SER A 89 15.93 -4.27 -1.69
C SER A 89 14.79 -4.95 -0.91
N PHE A 90 13.90 -4.17 -0.28
CA PHE A 90 12.78 -4.74 0.46
C PHE A 90 11.61 -5.04 -0.47
N THR A 91 11.33 -6.32 -0.67
CA THR A 91 10.40 -6.82 -1.69
C THR A 91 9.08 -7.39 -1.12
N ALA A 92 8.84 -7.27 0.19
CA ALA A 92 7.64 -7.84 0.81
C ALA A 92 6.32 -7.25 0.25
N GLY A 93 6.36 -6.02 -0.26
CA GLY A 93 5.22 -5.37 -0.93
C GLY A 93 4.92 -5.88 -2.34
N SER A 94 5.90 -6.52 -3.01
CA SER A 94 5.82 -6.90 -4.44
C SER A 94 4.73 -7.93 -4.78
N LYS A 95 4.21 -8.63 -3.79
CA LYS A 95 3.12 -9.60 -3.94
C LYS A 95 1.72 -8.98 -3.97
N PHE A 96 1.62 -7.69 -3.67
CA PHE A 96 0.36 -6.96 -3.62
C PHE A 96 0.17 -6.08 -4.85
N PRO A 97 -1.06 -5.76 -5.26
CA PRO A 97 -1.33 -4.71 -6.24
C PRO A 97 -0.71 -3.39 -5.81
N LEU A 98 -0.17 -2.65 -6.77
CA LEU A 98 0.39 -1.33 -6.57
C LEU A 98 -0.59 -0.27 -7.08
N TRP A 99 -0.85 0.73 -6.25
CA TRP A 99 -1.44 1.99 -6.67
C TRP A 99 -0.32 3.04 -6.70
N TYR A 100 0.09 3.40 -7.92
CA TYR A 100 1.21 4.30 -8.14
C TYR A 100 0.72 5.73 -8.43
N PRO A 101 1.09 6.73 -7.60
CA PRO A 101 0.81 8.12 -7.89
C PRO A 101 1.81 8.64 -8.92
N HIS A 102 1.38 8.87 -10.15
CA HIS A 102 2.21 9.47 -11.18
C HIS A 102 1.86 10.95 -11.31
N TYR A 103 2.70 11.80 -10.72
CA TYR A 103 2.56 13.26 -10.78
C TYR A 103 3.67 13.86 -11.63
N GLN A 104 3.41 14.08 -12.92
CA GLN A 104 4.29 14.82 -13.82
C GLN A 104 3.61 16.07 -14.36
N ILE A 105 4.38 17.16 -14.46
CA ILE A 105 3.96 18.41 -15.09
C ILE A 105 5.02 18.82 -16.14
N PRO A 106 4.68 18.79 -17.45
CA PRO A 106 3.41 18.36 -18.05
C PRO A 106 3.14 16.87 -17.87
N ALA A 107 1.88 16.48 -17.89
CA ALA A 107 1.49 15.06 -17.76
C ALA A 107 2.15 14.24 -18.88
N ASP A 108 2.95 13.26 -18.50
CA ASP A 108 3.62 12.34 -19.39
C ASP A 108 3.03 10.94 -19.19
N PRO A 109 2.50 10.29 -20.24
CA PRO A 109 1.97 8.94 -20.14
C PRO A 109 3.05 7.85 -20.15
N SER A 110 4.35 8.19 -20.17
CA SER A 110 5.43 7.23 -20.39
C SER A 110 5.59 6.22 -19.23
N PHE A 111 5.26 6.55 -18.01
CA PHE A 111 5.42 5.65 -16.84
C PHE A 111 6.84 5.04 -16.72
N ASP A 112 7.86 5.69 -17.25
CA ASP A 112 9.22 5.12 -17.30
C ASP A 112 9.79 4.89 -15.88
N ASP A 113 9.37 5.69 -14.92
CA ASP A 113 9.70 5.55 -13.50
C ASP A 113 8.95 4.38 -12.81
N VAL A 114 7.81 3.95 -13.36
CA VAL A 114 7.05 2.79 -12.88
C VAL A 114 7.71 1.48 -13.31
N TYR A 115 8.41 1.49 -14.46
CA TYR A 115 9.07 0.28 -14.96
C TYR A 115 10.12 -0.26 -14.00
N ALA A 116 10.85 0.59 -13.29
CA ALA A 116 11.83 0.14 -12.31
C ALA A 116 11.17 -0.61 -11.14
N LEU A 117 10.03 -0.11 -10.64
CA LEU A 117 9.28 -0.75 -9.56
C LEU A 117 8.59 -2.04 -10.04
N ILE A 118 8.01 -2.00 -11.24
CA ILE A 118 7.41 -3.18 -11.88
C ILE A 118 8.49 -4.21 -12.21
N LEU A 119 9.67 -3.80 -12.65
CA LEU A 119 10.78 -4.71 -12.95
C LEU A 119 11.29 -5.40 -11.68
N MET A 120 11.40 -4.70 -10.56
CA MET A 120 11.68 -5.31 -9.25
C MET A 120 10.58 -6.30 -8.84
N MET A 121 9.31 -5.97 -9.13
CA MET A 121 8.17 -6.86 -8.91
C MET A 121 8.17 -8.07 -9.87
N ILE A 122 8.53 -7.88 -11.15
CA ILE A 122 8.55 -8.92 -12.20
C ILE A 122 9.73 -9.88 -12.05
N ILE A 123 10.91 -9.42 -11.65
CA ILE A 123 12.08 -10.29 -11.41
C ILE A 123 11.76 -11.32 -10.32
N GLN A 124 10.96 -10.91 -9.33
CA GLN A 124 10.48 -11.83 -8.30
C GLN A 124 9.35 -12.76 -8.78
N MET A 125 8.58 -12.34 -9.79
CA MET A 125 7.52 -13.16 -10.40
C MET A 125 8.07 -14.23 -11.35
N SER A 126 9.26 -14.07 -11.93
CA SER A 126 9.89 -15.07 -12.80
C SER A 126 10.30 -16.36 -12.07
N HIS A 127 10.30 -16.35 -10.74
CA HIS A 127 10.54 -17.52 -9.89
C HIS A 127 9.24 -18.17 -9.36
N ARG A 128 8.06 -17.78 -9.85
CA ARG A 128 6.77 -18.41 -9.50
C ARG A 128 6.38 -19.50 -10.49
N PRO A 129 5.77 -20.60 -10.05
CA PRO A 129 5.21 -21.64 -10.93
C PRO A 129 4.08 -21.05 -11.79
N LYS A 130 4.02 -21.50 -13.05
CA LYS A 130 3.31 -20.93 -14.22
C LYS A 130 1.75 -20.96 -14.18
N ASN A 131 1.08 -21.00 -13.05
CA ASN A 131 -0.38 -21.23 -12.99
C ASN A 131 -1.19 -20.18 -12.21
N LYS A 132 -0.81 -18.89 -12.20
CA LYS A 132 -1.69 -17.80 -11.72
C LYS A 132 -1.65 -16.59 -12.64
N PRO A 133 -2.82 -15.99 -13.00
CA PRO A 133 -2.89 -14.87 -13.93
C PRO A 133 -2.24 -13.61 -13.38
N ALA A 134 -1.64 -12.83 -14.27
CA ALA A 134 -1.05 -11.53 -13.98
C ALA A 134 -2.11 -10.54 -13.49
N ALA A 135 -1.79 -9.77 -12.45
CA ALA A 135 -2.66 -8.71 -11.96
C ALA A 135 -2.69 -7.56 -12.96
N LEU A 136 -3.88 -7.22 -13.45
CA LEU A 136 -4.13 -6.06 -14.29
C LEU A 136 -4.05 -4.78 -13.46
N VAL A 137 -3.23 -3.82 -13.90
CA VAL A 137 -3.27 -2.45 -13.40
C VAL A 137 -4.56 -1.80 -13.90
N SER A 138 -5.49 -1.49 -13.00
CA SER A 138 -6.73 -0.76 -13.34
C SER A 138 -6.47 0.73 -13.29
N THR A 139 -6.58 1.41 -14.44
CA THR A 139 -6.47 2.88 -14.59
C THR A 139 -7.82 3.58 -14.48
N THR A 140 -8.72 3.13 -13.64
CA THR A 140 -10.03 3.77 -13.46
C THR A 140 -9.91 4.89 -12.42
N PRO A 141 -10.47 6.10 -12.65
CA PRO A 141 -10.40 7.19 -11.67
C PRO A 141 -11.22 6.81 -10.43
N LEU A 142 -10.53 6.66 -9.32
CA LEU A 142 -11.10 6.32 -8.02
C LEU A 142 -11.64 7.57 -7.33
N LEU A 143 -12.91 7.51 -6.94
CA LEU A 143 -13.51 8.48 -6.04
C LEU A 143 -12.87 8.32 -4.65
N ARG A 144 -12.21 9.36 -4.16
CA ARG A 144 -11.47 9.33 -2.88
C ARG A 144 -12.45 9.59 -1.73
N TYR A 145 -12.54 8.65 -0.80
CA TYR A 145 -13.01 8.93 0.55
C TYR A 145 -11.84 8.71 1.51
N ALA A 146 -11.32 9.82 2.02
CA ALA A 146 -10.30 9.82 3.05
C ALA A 146 -10.99 9.72 4.42
N PHE A 147 -10.72 8.68 5.18
CA PHE A 147 -10.99 8.65 6.62
C PHE A 147 -9.66 8.84 7.35
N GLY A 148 -9.33 10.09 7.61
CA GLY A 148 -8.21 10.41 8.48
C GLY A 148 -8.64 10.23 9.93
N LEU A 149 -8.14 9.23 10.62
CA LEU A 149 -8.11 9.22 12.08
C LEU A 149 -6.90 10.06 12.51
N GLY A 150 -7.01 11.38 12.36
CA GLY A 150 -6.07 12.33 12.92
C GLY A 150 -6.59 12.80 14.26
N ASN A 151 -6.01 12.35 15.36
CA ASN A 151 -6.10 13.09 16.61
C ASN A 151 -5.33 14.39 16.41
N GLN A 152 -6.09 15.48 16.25
CA GLN A 152 -5.59 16.83 16.45
C GLN A 152 -5.73 17.14 17.95
N ASN A 153 -4.65 17.15 18.67
CA ASN A 153 -4.45 17.96 19.86
C ASN A 153 -3.16 18.75 19.72
#